data_189b1c4b7daed03134db0d79f2abc71e
#
_entry.id   189b1c4b7daed03134db0d79f2abc71e
#
_cell.length_a   1.000
_cell.length_b   1.000
_cell.length_c   1.000
_cell.angle_alpha   90.00
_cell.angle_beta   90.00
_cell.angle_gamma   90.00
#
_symmetry.space_group_name_H-M   'P 1'
#
loop_
_entity.id
_entity.type
_entity.pdbx_description
1 polymer ?
#
loop_
_entity_poly.entity_id
_entity_poly.type
_entity_poly.pdbx_seq_one_letter_code
_entity_poly.pdbx_strand_id
1 'polypeptide(L)'
;MRHTAVGVALGLGIAIGAAGATLARGINDDVMGSRAVDWKDMTARTTKVGEVRQVFENRTATLDELELHITTLQPGQTPHPPHKHPDEEVLIVREGTVETFLGDRTQVVGPGSVIFQAANQLHGIRNVGSVPATYHVIKWNSPGMKPKK
;
A
#
# COMPACT_ATOMS: atom_id res chain seq x y z
N MET A 1 -40.14 -67.26 43.29
CA MET A 1 -40.41 -66.32 42.19
C MET A 1 -40.09 -64.92 42.71
N ARG A 2 -38.95 -64.36 42.31
CA ARG A 2 -38.48 -63.08 42.85
C ARG A 2 -38.43 -62.08 41.67
N HIS A 3 -39.22 -61.01 41.83
CA HIS A 3 -39.19 -59.91 40.86
C HIS A 3 -38.08 -58.93 41.18
N THR A 4 -37.15 -58.77 40.33
CA THR A 4 -36.12 -57.75 40.43
C THR A 4 -36.58 -56.51 39.65
N ALA A 5 -36.71 -55.40 40.36
CA ALA A 5 -37.01 -54.10 39.78
C ALA A 5 -35.72 -53.46 39.30
N VAL A 6 -35.69 -53.03 38.03
CA VAL A 6 -34.60 -52.27 37.43
C VAL A 6 -34.95 -50.81 37.59
N GLY A 7 -34.11 -50.09 38.35
CA GLY A 7 -34.23 -48.66 38.50
C GLY A 7 -33.54 -47.92 37.31
N VAL A 8 -34.28 -47.07 36.65
CA VAL A 8 -33.76 -46.18 35.61
C VAL A 8 -33.36 -44.87 36.28
N ALA A 9 -32.06 -44.55 36.25
CA ALA A 9 -31.54 -43.25 36.67
C ALA A 9 -31.62 -42.29 35.52
N LEU A 10 -32.46 -41.25 35.63
CA LEU A 10 -32.47 -40.12 34.74
C LEU A 10 -31.29 -39.19 35.10
N GLY A 11 -30.26 -39.17 34.26
CA GLY A 11 -29.19 -38.17 34.32
C GLY A 11 -29.64 -36.87 33.67
N LEU A 12 -29.80 -35.82 34.49
CA LEU A 12 -30.08 -34.47 34.01
C LEU A 12 -28.75 -33.84 33.53
N GLY A 13 -28.50 -33.89 32.24
CA GLY A 13 -27.36 -33.21 31.61
C GLY A 13 -27.66 -31.72 31.47
N ILE A 14 -26.99 -30.88 32.28
CA ILE A 14 -27.01 -29.43 32.08
C ILE A 14 -26.02 -29.12 30.97
N ALA A 15 -26.52 -28.80 29.77
CA ALA A 15 -25.75 -28.25 28.68
C ALA A 15 -25.49 -26.75 28.95
N ILE A 16 -24.30 -26.42 29.44
CA ILE A 16 -23.84 -25.03 29.50
C ILE A 16 -23.48 -24.61 28.06
N GLY A 17 -24.43 -24.01 27.38
CA GLY A 17 -24.17 -23.34 26.10
C GLY A 17 -23.31 -22.08 26.33
N ALA A 18 -22.02 -22.18 26.10
CA ALA A 18 -21.17 -21.01 25.97
C ALA A 18 -21.57 -20.27 24.67
N ALA A 19 -22.46 -19.28 24.79
CA ALA A 19 -22.68 -18.30 23.74
C ALA A 19 -21.38 -17.46 23.59
N GLY A 20 -20.48 -17.92 22.75
CA GLY A 20 -19.38 -17.11 22.27
C GLY A 20 -19.94 -15.95 21.45
N ALA A 21 -20.13 -14.80 22.07
CA ALA A 21 -20.33 -13.57 21.36
C ALA A 21 -19.02 -13.25 20.60
N THR A 22 -18.91 -13.72 19.38
CA THR A 22 -17.97 -13.16 18.41
C THR A 22 -18.41 -11.71 18.20
N LEU A 23 -17.77 -10.80 18.93
CA LEU A 23 -17.71 -9.39 18.56
C LEU A 23 -17.08 -9.36 17.17
N ALA A 24 -17.90 -9.38 16.13
CA ALA A 24 -17.51 -8.97 14.81
C ALA A 24 -17.06 -7.50 14.97
N ARG A 25 -15.75 -7.31 15.12
CA ARG A 25 -15.13 -6.00 15.03
C ARG A 25 -15.46 -5.54 13.62
N GLY A 26 -16.44 -4.64 13.48
CA GLY A 26 -16.78 -4.04 12.20
C GLY A 26 -15.46 -3.53 11.60
N ILE A 27 -15.05 -4.16 10.51
CA ILE A 27 -13.95 -3.65 9.68
C ILE A 27 -14.53 -2.33 9.18
N ASN A 28 -13.93 -1.23 9.62
CA ASN A 28 -14.29 0.09 9.13
C ASN A 28 -13.87 0.05 7.65
N ASP A 29 -14.81 -0.04 6.72
CA ASP A 29 -14.55 -0.18 5.27
C ASP A 29 -13.70 0.98 4.72
N ASP A 30 -13.56 2.07 5.51
CA ASP A 30 -12.72 3.22 5.22
C ASP A 30 -11.22 3.02 5.50
N VAL A 31 -10.82 1.94 6.17
CA VAL A 31 -9.42 1.71 6.56
C VAL A 31 -8.87 0.47 5.86
N MET A 32 -7.79 0.66 5.13
CA MET A 32 -7.13 -0.43 4.41
C MET A 32 -6.55 -1.47 5.36
N GLY A 33 -7.02 -2.72 5.24
CA GLY A 33 -6.46 -3.89 5.94
C GLY A 33 -5.25 -4.48 5.21
N SER A 34 -4.57 -5.43 5.88
CA SER A 34 -3.45 -6.18 5.29
C SER A 34 -3.87 -6.87 3.99
N ARG A 35 -3.04 -6.77 2.96
CA ARG A 35 -3.29 -7.36 1.64
C ARG A 35 -2.01 -7.71 0.92
N ALA A 36 -2.11 -8.69 0.02
CA ALA A 36 -1.13 -8.95 -1.02
C ALA A 36 -1.79 -8.69 -2.38
N VAL A 37 -1.06 -8.05 -3.29
CA VAL A 37 -1.52 -7.79 -4.66
C VAL A 37 -0.53 -8.47 -5.61
N ASP A 38 -1.00 -9.47 -6.36
CA ASP A 38 -0.17 -10.18 -7.32
C ASP A 38 0.08 -9.27 -8.54
N TRP A 39 1.29 -9.34 -9.10
CA TRP A 39 1.68 -8.57 -10.28
C TRP A 39 0.71 -8.75 -11.45
N LYS A 40 0.25 -9.98 -11.70
CA LYS A 40 -0.68 -10.31 -12.79
C LYS A 40 -2.06 -9.64 -12.65
N ASP A 41 -2.44 -9.27 -11.41
CA ASP A 41 -3.73 -8.65 -11.11
C ASP A 41 -3.68 -7.12 -11.21
N MET A 42 -2.46 -6.55 -11.39
CA MET A 42 -2.25 -5.11 -11.55
C MET A 42 -2.45 -4.68 -13.00
N THR A 43 -3.51 -3.93 -13.27
CA THR A 43 -3.75 -3.39 -14.62
C THR A 43 -2.80 -2.24 -14.93
N ALA A 44 -2.06 -2.36 -16.04
CA ALA A 44 -1.25 -1.27 -16.56
C ALA A 44 -2.15 -0.24 -17.28
N ARG A 45 -2.00 1.03 -16.92
CA ARG A 45 -2.59 2.16 -17.63
C ARG A 45 -1.49 2.86 -18.43
N THR A 46 -1.61 2.85 -19.75
CA THR A 46 -0.69 3.60 -20.64
C THR A 46 -0.82 5.10 -20.42
N THR A 47 0.31 5.79 -20.41
CA THR A 47 0.43 7.25 -20.33
C THR A 47 1.19 7.79 -21.54
N LYS A 48 1.32 9.11 -21.66
CA LYS A 48 2.12 9.73 -22.74
C LYS A 48 3.63 9.41 -22.61
N VAL A 49 4.10 9.04 -21.44
CA VAL A 49 5.52 8.89 -21.12
C VAL A 49 5.91 7.45 -20.75
N GLY A 50 4.95 6.53 -20.73
CA GLY A 50 5.17 5.13 -20.36
C GLY A 50 3.91 4.46 -19.83
N GLU A 51 3.97 3.82 -18.67
CA GLU A 51 2.80 3.20 -18.02
C GLU A 51 2.82 3.38 -16.50
N VAL A 52 1.63 3.27 -15.89
CA VAL A 52 1.44 3.27 -14.43
C VAL A 52 0.53 2.10 -14.03
N ARG A 53 0.90 1.44 -12.94
CA ARG A 53 0.08 0.42 -12.26
C ARG A 53 -0.25 0.92 -10.87
N GLN A 54 -1.50 1.28 -10.62
CA GLN A 54 -1.96 1.58 -9.26
C GLN A 54 -2.07 0.28 -8.48
N VAL A 55 -1.44 0.21 -7.31
CA VAL A 55 -1.50 -0.96 -6.43
C VAL A 55 -2.58 -0.76 -5.38
N PHE A 56 -2.51 0.34 -4.64
CA PHE A 56 -3.55 0.78 -3.71
C PHE A 56 -3.37 2.27 -3.37
N GLU A 57 -4.47 2.87 -2.92
CA GLU A 57 -4.52 4.22 -2.37
C GLU A 57 -5.69 4.27 -1.39
N ASN A 58 -5.42 4.40 -0.08
CA ASN A 58 -6.45 4.48 0.94
C ASN A 58 -5.88 4.91 2.30
N ARG A 59 -6.75 5.22 3.25
CA ARG A 59 -6.42 5.40 4.66
C ARG A 59 -5.93 4.09 5.28
N THR A 60 -5.05 4.22 6.27
CA THR A 60 -4.64 3.10 7.14
C THR A 60 -5.00 3.41 8.60
N ALA A 61 -4.69 2.48 9.51
CA ALA A 61 -4.91 2.70 10.94
C ALA A 61 -4.10 3.90 11.51
N THR A 62 -3.02 4.31 10.85
CA THR A 62 -2.07 5.33 11.33
C THR A 62 -1.81 6.47 10.36
N LEU A 63 -2.26 6.34 9.10
CA LEU A 63 -2.04 7.32 8.04
C LEU A 63 -3.38 7.80 7.47
N ASP A 64 -3.47 9.09 7.15
CA ASP A 64 -4.61 9.65 6.43
C ASP A 64 -4.66 9.16 4.98
N GLU A 65 -3.50 8.82 4.41
CA GLU A 65 -3.37 8.23 3.09
C GLU A 65 -2.08 7.40 3.00
N LEU A 66 -2.18 6.23 2.41
CA LEU A 66 -1.05 5.46 1.91
C LEU A 66 -1.34 5.08 0.47
N GLU A 67 -0.51 5.56 -0.45
CA GLU A 67 -0.55 5.23 -1.87
C GLU A 67 0.65 4.39 -2.25
N LEU A 68 0.45 3.39 -3.10
CA LEU A 68 1.50 2.68 -3.80
C LEU A 68 1.12 2.53 -5.25
N HIS A 69 2.01 2.97 -6.14
CA HIS A 69 1.93 2.69 -7.56
C HIS A 69 3.31 2.34 -8.14
N ILE A 70 3.31 1.78 -9.34
CA ILE A 70 4.52 1.42 -10.08
C ILE A 70 4.49 2.18 -11.40
N THR A 71 5.55 2.93 -11.66
CA THR A 71 5.72 3.70 -12.89
C THR A 71 6.83 3.12 -13.73
N THR A 72 6.57 2.98 -15.03
CA THR A 72 7.59 2.70 -16.05
C THR A 72 7.69 3.89 -16.99
N LEU A 73 8.87 4.49 -17.11
CA LEU A 73 9.15 5.62 -17.99
C LEU A 73 9.96 5.17 -19.21
N GLN A 74 9.58 5.63 -20.39
CA GLN A 74 10.37 5.48 -21.59
C GLN A 74 11.69 6.30 -21.48
N PRO A 75 12.74 5.95 -22.23
CA PRO A 75 14.01 6.71 -22.24
C PRO A 75 13.79 8.21 -22.45
N GLY A 76 14.47 9.04 -21.66
CA GLY A 76 14.40 10.49 -21.71
C GLY A 76 13.15 11.11 -21.08
N GLN A 77 12.16 10.32 -20.64
CA GLN A 77 10.87 10.81 -20.15
C GLN A 77 10.88 11.13 -18.66
N THR A 78 9.98 12.04 -18.28
CA THR A 78 9.62 12.38 -16.90
C THR A 78 8.09 12.29 -16.74
N PRO A 79 7.53 11.87 -15.60
CA PRO A 79 6.08 11.78 -15.43
C PRO A 79 5.42 13.16 -15.41
N HIS A 80 6.10 14.16 -14.90
CA HIS A 80 5.71 15.56 -14.78
C HIS A 80 6.94 16.42 -14.45
N PRO A 81 6.90 17.76 -14.64
CA PRO A 81 7.95 18.66 -14.19
C PRO A 81 8.21 18.54 -12.68
N PRO A 82 9.43 18.89 -12.20
CA PRO A 82 9.71 18.95 -10.77
C PRO A 82 8.69 19.83 -10.04
N HIS A 83 8.22 19.37 -8.89
CA HIS A 83 7.14 20.01 -8.13
C HIS A 83 7.31 19.81 -6.63
N LYS A 84 6.34 20.29 -5.84
CA LYS A 84 6.26 20.15 -4.37
C LYS A 84 4.85 19.75 -3.98
N HIS A 85 4.75 18.88 -2.98
CA HIS A 85 3.48 18.56 -2.30
C HIS A 85 3.73 18.21 -0.83
N PRO A 86 2.67 18.19 0.01
CA PRO A 86 2.82 17.94 1.45
C PRO A 86 3.11 16.47 1.79
N ASP A 87 2.93 15.55 0.83
CA ASP A 87 3.19 14.13 1.04
C ASP A 87 4.70 13.85 1.10
N GLU A 88 5.10 12.84 1.83
CA GLU A 88 6.42 12.24 1.73
C GLU A 88 6.37 11.04 0.78
N GLU A 89 7.48 10.78 0.08
CA GLU A 89 7.59 9.66 -0.85
C GLU A 89 8.88 8.89 -0.67
N VAL A 90 8.79 7.57 -0.81
CA VAL A 90 9.93 6.69 -1.05
C VAL A 90 9.79 6.08 -2.43
N LEU A 91 10.83 6.20 -3.26
CA LEU A 91 10.91 5.52 -4.53
C LEU A 91 11.96 4.41 -4.46
N ILE A 92 11.63 3.25 -5.04
CA ILE A 92 12.56 2.11 -5.14
C ILE A 92 12.74 1.79 -6.62
N VAL A 93 13.94 2.00 -7.13
CA VAL A 93 14.27 1.71 -8.54
C VAL A 93 14.37 0.21 -8.72
N ARG A 94 13.53 -0.35 -9.59
CA ARG A 94 13.53 -1.76 -9.95
C ARG A 94 14.40 -2.05 -11.17
N GLU A 95 14.27 -1.20 -12.21
CA GLU A 95 14.93 -1.38 -13.52
C GLU A 95 15.28 -0.03 -14.12
N GLY A 96 16.30 0.00 -14.97
CA GLY A 96 16.72 1.20 -15.68
C GLY A 96 17.59 2.14 -14.85
N THR A 97 17.84 3.35 -15.38
CA THR A 97 18.66 4.38 -14.74
C THR A 97 17.90 5.69 -14.70
N VAL A 98 17.75 6.25 -13.52
CA VAL A 98 17.00 7.49 -13.33
C VAL A 98 17.85 8.59 -12.71
N GLU A 99 17.58 9.83 -13.09
CA GLU A 99 18.03 11.02 -12.40
C GLU A 99 16.91 11.52 -11.50
N THR A 100 17.19 11.72 -10.21
CA THR A 100 16.26 12.32 -9.26
C THR A 100 16.66 13.74 -8.90
N PHE A 101 15.68 14.64 -8.78
CA PHE A 101 15.83 16.02 -8.31
C PHE A 101 15.54 16.05 -6.80
N LEU A 102 16.47 16.58 -6.02
CA LEU A 102 16.43 16.61 -4.55
C LEU A 102 16.72 18.05 -4.07
N GLY A 103 15.74 18.93 -4.17
CA GLY A 103 15.91 20.36 -3.89
C GLY A 103 16.74 21.05 -4.96
N ASP A 104 17.95 21.43 -4.61
CA ASP A 104 18.93 22.15 -5.46
C ASP A 104 19.95 21.24 -6.14
N ARG A 105 19.87 19.94 -5.93
CA ARG A 105 20.82 18.95 -6.47
C ARG A 105 20.10 17.84 -7.24
N THR A 106 20.84 17.16 -8.11
CA THR A 106 20.41 15.95 -8.79
C THR A 106 21.35 14.79 -8.48
N GLN A 107 20.83 13.57 -8.59
CA GLN A 107 21.58 12.35 -8.44
C GLN A 107 21.10 11.31 -9.45
N VAL A 108 22.03 10.61 -10.10
CA VAL A 108 21.73 9.48 -10.98
C VAL A 108 21.87 8.20 -10.19
N VAL A 109 20.85 7.33 -10.28
CA VAL A 109 20.78 6.06 -9.54
C VAL A 109 20.21 4.94 -10.42
N GLY A 110 20.59 3.70 -10.11
CA GLY A 110 20.18 2.50 -10.84
C GLY A 110 19.37 1.51 -9.99
N PRO A 111 19.16 0.29 -10.49
CA PRO A 111 18.36 -0.74 -9.83
C PRO A 111 18.79 -1.02 -8.39
N GLY A 112 17.81 -1.24 -7.49
CA GLY A 112 18.02 -1.46 -6.07
C GLY A 112 18.20 -0.18 -5.24
N SER A 113 18.33 0.99 -5.89
CA SER A 113 18.45 2.27 -5.19
C SER A 113 17.12 2.70 -4.56
N VAL A 114 17.23 3.38 -3.42
CA VAL A 114 16.12 3.98 -2.68
C VAL A 114 16.29 5.50 -2.68
N ILE A 115 15.21 6.21 -3.01
CA ILE A 115 15.15 7.67 -3.04
C ILE A 115 14.09 8.09 -2.03
N PHE A 116 14.41 9.03 -1.14
CA PHE A 116 13.45 9.67 -0.26
C PHE A 116 13.22 11.11 -0.71
N GLN A 117 11.96 11.48 -0.87
CA GLN A 117 11.51 12.82 -1.24
C GLN A 117 10.70 13.39 -0.09
N ALA A 118 11.26 14.38 0.59
CA ALA A 118 10.67 14.97 1.77
C ALA A 118 9.50 15.92 1.42
N ALA A 119 8.55 16.01 2.33
CA ALA A 119 7.39 16.88 2.23
C ALA A 119 7.79 18.34 1.89
N ASN A 120 7.08 18.96 0.95
CA ASN A 120 7.24 20.35 0.51
C ASN A 120 8.63 20.71 -0.04
N GLN A 121 9.51 19.76 -0.29
CA GLN A 121 10.76 19.98 -1.02
C GLN A 121 10.56 19.79 -2.52
N LEU A 122 11.29 20.56 -3.34
CA LEU A 122 11.27 20.40 -4.80
C LEU A 122 11.87 19.04 -5.15
N HIS A 123 11.12 18.23 -5.87
CA HIS A 123 11.55 16.91 -6.29
C HIS A 123 11.01 16.52 -7.67
N GLY A 124 11.56 15.46 -8.23
CA GLY A 124 11.16 14.90 -9.52
C GLY A 124 12.08 13.75 -9.91
N ILE A 125 11.73 13.08 -11.01
CA ILE A 125 12.49 11.95 -11.54
C ILE A 125 12.43 11.94 -13.06
N ARG A 126 13.51 11.51 -13.70
CA ARG A 126 13.63 11.36 -15.16
C ARG A 126 14.36 10.06 -15.48
N ASN A 127 13.92 9.34 -16.49
CA ASN A 127 14.70 8.24 -17.05
C ASN A 127 15.84 8.82 -17.91
N VAL A 128 17.08 8.63 -17.49
CA VAL A 128 18.29 9.06 -18.22
C VAL A 128 19.01 7.91 -18.89
N GLY A 129 18.48 6.68 -18.76
CA GLY A 129 19.00 5.49 -19.44
C GLY A 129 18.50 5.37 -20.86
N SER A 130 19.02 4.35 -21.57
CA SER A 130 18.64 3.98 -22.95
C SER A 130 17.52 2.95 -23.03
N VAL A 131 17.06 2.41 -21.88
CA VAL A 131 15.98 1.43 -21.75
C VAL A 131 14.89 1.97 -20.83
N PRO A 132 13.67 1.43 -20.85
CA PRO A 132 12.64 1.82 -19.89
C PRO A 132 13.12 1.69 -18.45
N ALA A 133 12.73 2.64 -17.59
CA ALA A 133 13.03 2.63 -16.17
C ALA A 133 11.75 2.39 -15.38
N THR A 134 11.77 1.39 -14.48
CA THR A 134 10.63 1.01 -13.63
C THR A 134 10.98 1.22 -12.17
N TYR A 135 10.08 1.89 -11.44
CA TYR A 135 10.24 2.16 -10.01
C TYR A 135 8.90 2.13 -9.29
N HIS A 136 8.95 1.73 -8.02
CA HIS A 136 7.82 1.80 -7.11
C HIS A 136 7.81 3.18 -6.46
N VAL A 137 6.63 3.75 -6.27
CA VAL A 137 6.39 4.97 -5.49
C VAL A 137 5.50 4.59 -4.32
N ILE A 138 5.98 4.88 -3.12
CA ILE A 138 5.25 4.72 -1.86
C ILE A 138 5.10 6.13 -1.30
N LYS A 139 3.87 6.64 -1.31
CA LYS A 139 3.55 7.99 -0.87
C LYS A 139 2.59 7.93 0.32
N TRP A 140 2.78 8.80 1.31
CA TRP A 140 1.90 8.82 2.47
C TRP A 140 1.69 10.21 3.06
N ASN A 141 0.58 10.33 3.79
CA ASN A 141 0.26 11.45 4.63
C ASN A 141 0.02 11.00 6.06
N SER A 142 0.67 11.66 6.99
CA SER A 142 0.38 11.52 8.41
C SER A 142 -0.81 12.39 8.81
N PRO A 143 -1.57 12.04 9.89
CA PRO A 143 -2.66 12.86 10.37
C PRO A 143 -2.22 14.31 10.68
N GLY A 144 -2.96 15.27 10.15
CA GLY A 144 -2.69 16.69 10.33
C GLY A 144 -1.68 17.33 9.37
N MET A 145 -1.10 16.57 8.44
CA MET A 145 -0.17 17.11 7.43
C MET A 145 -0.90 17.90 6.32
N LYS A 146 -2.10 17.47 5.92
CA LYS A 146 -2.93 18.25 4.99
C LYS A 146 -3.72 19.32 5.71
N PRO A 147 -3.81 20.55 5.19
CA PRO A 147 -4.76 21.54 5.71
C PRO A 147 -6.17 20.94 5.75
N LYS A 148 -6.85 21.03 6.87
CA LYS A 148 -8.27 20.68 6.94
C LYS A 148 -9.01 21.56 5.92
N LYS A 149 -9.70 20.92 4.96
CA LYS A 149 -10.58 21.62 4.01
C LYS A 149 -11.76 22.22 4.75
#